data_ffd9d60a6f08fca95ddfda189b46fd7a
#
_entry.id   ffd9d60a6f08fca95ddfda189b46fd7a
#
_cell.length_a   1.000
_cell.length_b   1.000
_cell.length_c   1.000
_cell.angle_alpha   90.00
_cell.angle_beta   90.00
_cell.angle_gamma   90.00
#
_symmetry.space_group_name_H-M   'P 1'
#
loop_
_entity.id
_entity.type
_entity.pdbx_description
1 polymer ?
#
loop_
_entity_poly.entity_id
_entity_poly.type
_entity_poly.pdbx_seq_one_letter_code
_entity_poly.pdbx_strand_id
1 'polypeptide(L)'
;HYPLRRQRQMCIRDRQKDFFRNGVISDFFLQKDPIFAKLNLDNDEYKLYHQIYKHLELKAPVPDLVIYLQTPVDLLRYRVEKRNIKFERRITTEYLERIAESYSNYFHNNHSSNVLIVNNQDLDILEDKSALEMLIERINQISSVREYFNPKLI
;
A
#
# COMPACT_ATOMS: atom_id res chain seq x y z
N HIS A 1 -18.74 -2.46 8.58
CA HIS A 1 -17.83 -3.57 8.26
C HIS A 1 -18.07 -4.29 6.89
N TYR A 2 -19.16 -3.98 6.19
CA TYR A 2 -19.49 -4.62 4.91
C TYR A 2 -18.66 -4.19 3.68
N PRO A 3 -18.16 -2.93 3.54
CA PRO A 3 -17.44 -2.52 2.33
C PRO A 3 -16.11 -3.24 2.14
N LEU A 4 -15.35 -3.48 3.20
CA LEU A 4 -14.02 -4.10 3.13
C LEU A 4 -14.07 -5.56 2.66
N ARG A 5 -15.12 -6.31 3.03
CA ARG A 5 -15.27 -7.71 2.63
C ARG A 5 -15.61 -7.84 1.13
N ARG A 6 -16.44 -6.93 0.59
CA ARG A 6 -16.74 -6.87 -0.85
C ARG A 6 -15.51 -6.48 -1.67
N GLN A 7 -14.73 -5.54 -1.19
CA GLN A 7 -13.51 -5.08 -1.85
C GLN A 7 -12.44 -6.19 -1.90
N ARG A 8 -12.26 -6.94 -0.80
CA ARG A 8 -11.37 -8.12 -0.75
C ARG A 8 -11.79 -9.22 -1.73
N GLN A 9 -13.07 -9.53 -1.83
CA GLN A 9 -13.59 -10.53 -2.76
C GLN A 9 -13.50 -10.08 -4.22
N MET A 10 -13.67 -8.78 -4.51
CA MET A 10 -13.55 -8.24 -5.86
C MET A 10 -12.10 -8.33 -6.35
N CYS A 11 -11.12 -7.91 -5.56
CA CYS A 11 -9.70 -7.97 -5.93
C CYS A 11 -9.19 -9.40 -6.17
N ILE A 12 -9.65 -10.38 -5.39
CA ILE A 12 -9.31 -11.81 -5.60
C ILE A 12 -9.98 -12.35 -6.88
N ARG A 13 -11.20 -11.92 -7.17
CA ARG A 13 -11.98 -12.38 -8.32
C ARG A 13 -11.51 -11.77 -9.64
N ASP A 14 -11.07 -10.53 -9.64
CA ASP A 14 -10.56 -9.86 -10.85
C ASP A 14 -9.21 -10.44 -11.30
N ARG A 15 -8.40 -11.00 -10.41
CA ARG A 15 -7.14 -11.68 -10.75
C ARG A 15 -7.33 -13.02 -11.46
N GLN A 16 -8.51 -13.63 -11.37
CA GLN A 16 -8.75 -14.99 -11.91
C GLN A 16 -9.28 -15.00 -13.35
N LYS A 17 -9.54 -13.87 -13.98
CA LYS A 17 -10.37 -13.87 -15.20
C LYS A 17 -9.74 -13.44 -16.51
N ASP A 18 -8.49 -13.02 -16.56
CA ASP A 18 -7.94 -12.55 -17.85
C ASP A 18 -6.57 -13.16 -18.19
N PHE A 19 -6.59 -14.26 -18.91
CA PHE A 19 -5.42 -14.86 -19.59
C PHE A 19 -4.81 -13.94 -20.67
N PHE A 20 -5.46 -12.82 -20.99
CA PHE A 20 -5.06 -11.90 -22.09
C PHE A 20 -4.58 -10.53 -21.62
N ARG A 21 -4.52 -10.28 -20.31
CA ARG A 21 -3.97 -9.03 -19.79
C ARG A 21 -2.50 -9.19 -19.44
N ASN A 22 -1.67 -8.33 -20.02
CA ASN A 22 -0.22 -8.31 -19.79
C ASN A 22 0.19 -7.90 -18.35
N GLY A 23 -0.74 -7.64 -17.46
CA GLY A 23 -0.50 -7.30 -16.05
C GLY A 23 -1.77 -6.93 -15.30
N VAL A 24 -1.73 -7.06 -13.97
CA VAL A 24 -2.80 -6.64 -13.05
C VAL A 24 -2.23 -5.65 -12.06
N ILE A 25 -2.84 -4.46 -11.99
CA ILE A 25 -2.52 -3.46 -10.96
C ILE A 25 -3.61 -3.53 -9.89
N SER A 26 -3.21 -3.60 -8.62
CA SER A 26 -4.13 -3.66 -7.48
C SER A 26 -3.64 -2.71 -6.38
N ASP A 27 -4.55 -1.93 -5.80
CA ASP A 27 -4.30 -1.15 -4.59
C ASP A 27 -4.41 -2.01 -3.32
N PHE A 28 -5.00 -3.20 -3.47
CA PHE A 28 -5.13 -4.14 -2.37
C PHE A 28 -3.87 -5.01 -2.24
N PHE A 29 -3.26 -4.92 -1.06
CA PHE A 29 -2.10 -5.72 -0.67
C PHE A 29 -2.39 -6.37 0.68
N LEU A 30 -2.56 -7.71 0.71
CA LEU A 30 -3.00 -8.43 1.91
C LEU A 30 -2.03 -8.24 3.08
N GLN A 31 -0.74 -8.21 2.79
CA GLN A 31 0.32 -8.11 3.79
C GLN A 31 0.33 -6.78 4.56
N LYS A 32 -0.37 -5.74 4.09
CA LYS A 32 -0.57 -4.51 4.87
C LYS A 32 -1.61 -4.65 5.98
N ASP A 33 -2.51 -5.62 5.88
CA ASP A 33 -3.62 -5.81 6.84
C ASP A 33 -3.12 -6.06 8.28
N PRO A 34 -2.07 -6.89 8.54
CA PRO A 34 -1.48 -7.05 9.86
C PRO A 34 -0.93 -5.77 10.48
N ILE A 35 -0.48 -4.81 9.65
CA ILE A 35 0.02 -3.52 10.13
C ILE A 35 -1.12 -2.76 10.82
N PHE A 36 -2.27 -2.68 10.16
CA PHE A 36 -3.46 -2.04 10.72
C PHE A 36 -4.00 -2.81 11.92
N ALA A 37 -4.03 -4.14 11.84
CA ALA A 37 -4.49 -4.97 12.94
C ALA A 37 -3.66 -4.74 14.21
N LYS A 38 -2.34 -4.70 14.09
CA LYS A 38 -1.44 -4.44 15.23
C LYS A 38 -1.61 -3.05 15.85
N LEU A 39 -2.02 -2.05 15.08
CA LEU A 39 -2.21 -0.68 15.55
C LEU A 39 -3.57 -0.47 16.23
N ASN A 40 -4.59 -1.26 15.87
CA ASN A 40 -5.98 -1.00 16.23
C ASN A 40 -6.62 -2.07 17.14
N LEU A 41 -6.05 -3.26 17.20
CA LEU A 41 -6.59 -4.37 18.00
C LEU A 41 -5.83 -4.47 19.33
N ASP A 42 -6.55 -4.92 20.36
CA ASP A 42 -5.92 -5.33 21.62
C ASP A 42 -5.18 -6.69 21.45
N ASN A 43 -4.50 -7.13 22.50
CA ASN A 43 -3.67 -8.33 22.43
C ASN A 43 -4.47 -9.62 22.14
N ASP A 44 -5.69 -9.73 22.64
CA ASP A 44 -6.48 -10.95 22.44
C ASP A 44 -7.20 -10.93 21.09
N GLU A 45 -7.71 -9.78 20.69
CA GLU A 45 -8.23 -9.54 19.35
C GLU A 45 -7.15 -9.78 18.27
N TYR A 46 -5.91 -9.32 18.51
CA TYR A 46 -4.80 -9.52 17.60
C TYR A 46 -4.41 -10.99 17.45
N LYS A 47 -4.42 -11.77 18.57
CA LYS A 47 -4.17 -13.23 18.51
C LYS A 47 -5.21 -13.94 17.64
N LEU A 48 -6.51 -13.63 17.83
CA LEU A 48 -7.60 -14.20 17.04
C LEU A 48 -7.48 -13.79 15.57
N TYR A 49 -7.22 -12.51 15.32
CA TYR A 49 -6.97 -12.00 13.97
C TYR A 49 -5.83 -12.77 13.28
N HIS A 50 -4.71 -12.99 13.99
CA HIS A 50 -3.53 -13.66 13.42
C HIS A 50 -3.80 -15.13 13.04
N GLN A 51 -4.63 -15.85 13.79
CA GLN A 51 -5.05 -17.20 13.45
C GLN A 51 -5.84 -17.22 12.13
N ILE A 52 -6.76 -16.28 11.95
CA ILE A 52 -7.55 -16.17 10.71
C ILE A 52 -6.67 -15.73 9.54
N TYR A 53 -5.80 -14.75 9.78
CA TYR A 53 -4.90 -14.19 8.76
C TYR A 53 -4.01 -15.27 8.13
N LYS A 54 -3.42 -16.17 8.91
CA LYS A 54 -2.59 -17.28 8.41
C LYS A 54 -3.30 -18.14 7.36
N HIS A 55 -4.58 -18.40 7.53
CA HIS A 55 -5.36 -19.17 6.55
C HIS A 55 -5.66 -18.39 5.27
N LEU A 56 -5.73 -17.06 5.35
CA LEU A 56 -5.95 -16.19 4.19
C LEU A 56 -4.67 -15.96 3.39
N GLU A 57 -3.55 -15.78 4.08
CA GLU A 57 -2.25 -15.52 3.48
C GLU A 57 -1.80 -16.65 2.54
N LEU A 58 -2.04 -17.91 2.92
CA LEU A 58 -1.73 -19.09 2.11
C LEU A 58 -2.43 -19.12 0.73
N LYS A 59 -3.50 -18.35 0.57
CA LYS A 59 -4.31 -18.26 -0.66
C LYS A 59 -4.10 -16.98 -1.44
N ALA A 60 -3.34 -16.03 -0.88
CA ALA A 60 -3.11 -14.74 -1.52
C ALA A 60 -2.03 -14.87 -2.60
N PRO A 61 -2.26 -14.36 -3.80
CA PRO A 61 -1.23 -14.31 -4.82
C PRO A 61 -0.12 -13.35 -4.39
N VAL A 62 1.12 -13.77 -4.59
CA VAL A 62 2.29 -12.92 -4.35
C VAL A 62 2.43 -11.96 -5.52
N PRO A 63 2.54 -10.65 -5.29
CA PRO A 63 2.77 -9.69 -6.37
C PRO A 63 4.21 -9.79 -6.87
N ASP A 64 4.40 -9.58 -8.19
CA ASP A 64 5.73 -9.52 -8.79
C ASP A 64 6.49 -8.27 -8.35
N LEU A 65 5.75 -7.17 -8.14
CA LEU A 65 6.26 -5.88 -7.69
C LEU A 65 5.28 -5.20 -6.75
N VAL A 66 5.80 -4.64 -5.67
CA VAL A 66 5.08 -3.72 -4.78
C VAL A 66 5.64 -2.33 -4.94
N ILE A 67 4.78 -1.36 -5.22
CA ILE A 67 5.14 0.06 -5.24
C ILE A 67 4.66 0.68 -3.93
N TYR A 68 5.62 1.12 -3.11
CA TYR A 68 5.35 1.82 -1.87
C TYR A 68 5.54 3.33 -2.05
N LEU A 69 4.44 4.07 -2.09
CA LEU A 69 4.46 5.54 -2.16
C LEU A 69 4.68 6.11 -0.75
N GLN A 70 5.94 6.37 -0.42
CA GLN A 70 6.32 6.94 0.87
C GLN A 70 6.03 8.44 0.87
N THR A 71 5.15 8.87 1.78
CA THR A 71 4.65 10.26 1.84
C THR A 71 4.90 10.83 3.24
N PRO A 72 5.43 12.05 3.38
CA PRO A 72 5.54 12.74 4.66
C PRO A 72 4.20 12.88 5.38
N VAL A 73 4.20 12.83 6.71
CA VAL A 73 2.96 12.81 7.52
C VAL A 73 2.12 14.06 7.33
N ASP A 74 2.74 15.22 7.22
CA ASP A 74 2.04 16.48 6.98
C ASP A 74 1.27 16.47 5.66
N LEU A 75 1.87 15.91 4.61
CA LEU A 75 1.23 15.75 3.32
C LEU A 75 0.13 14.68 3.34
N LEU A 76 0.30 13.60 4.11
CA LEU A 76 -0.75 12.61 4.36
C LEU A 76 -1.95 13.26 5.03
N ARG A 77 -1.72 14.08 6.07
CA ARG A 77 -2.76 14.81 6.77
C ARG A 77 -3.51 15.74 5.82
N TYR A 78 -2.80 16.55 5.06
CA TYR A 78 -3.41 17.43 4.05
C TYR A 78 -4.28 16.66 3.06
N ARG A 79 -3.80 15.52 2.55
CA ARG A 79 -4.56 14.67 1.61
C ARG A 79 -5.81 14.06 2.23
N VAL A 80 -5.76 13.63 3.50
CA VAL A 80 -6.92 13.14 4.27
C VAL A 80 -7.96 14.25 4.43
N GLU A 81 -7.56 15.44 4.82
CA GLU A 81 -8.43 16.60 4.98
C GLU A 81 -9.07 17.02 3.64
N LYS A 82 -8.27 17.06 2.56
CA LYS A 82 -8.73 17.40 1.20
C LYS A 82 -9.81 16.43 0.70
N ARG A 83 -9.69 15.14 1.00
CA ARG A 83 -10.71 14.15 0.63
C ARG A 83 -12.04 14.33 1.36
N ASN A 84 -12.03 14.97 2.53
CA ASN A 84 -13.19 15.33 3.33
C ASN A 84 -14.16 14.16 3.64
N ILE A 85 -13.65 12.96 3.86
CA ILE A 85 -14.45 11.77 4.19
C ILE A 85 -14.83 11.82 5.67
N LYS A 86 -16.13 11.75 5.98
CA LYS A 86 -16.67 11.97 7.33
C LYS A 86 -16.02 11.12 8.44
N PHE A 87 -15.77 9.83 8.18
CA PHE A 87 -15.16 8.95 9.18
C PHE A 87 -13.64 9.12 9.29
N GLU A 88 -12.97 9.69 8.28
CA GLU A 88 -11.54 10.00 8.31
C GLU A 88 -11.20 11.25 9.14
N ARG A 89 -12.19 12.09 9.44
CA ARG A 89 -12.02 13.31 10.27
C ARG A 89 -11.52 13.01 11.70
N ARG A 90 -11.64 11.76 12.16
CA ARG A 90 -11.15 11.31 13.48
C ARG A 90 -9.71 10.81 13.46
N ILE A 91 -9.09 10.76 12.30
CA ILE A 91 -7.69 10.33 12.17
C ILE A 91 -6.81 11.44 12.73
N THR A 92 -6.02 11.11 13.77
CA THR A 92 -5.08 12.04 14.39
C THR A 92 -3.72 12.00 13.68
N THR A 93 -2.90 13.03 13.90
CA THR A 93 -1.54 13.09 13.35
C THR A 93 -0.69 11.95 13.90
N GLU A 94 -0.80 11.68 15.20
CA GLU A 94 -0.07 10.61 15.89
C GLU A 94 -0.42 9.22 15.32
N TYR A 95 -1.67 9.02 14.92
CA TYR A 95 -2.08 7.78 14.27
C TYR A 95 -1.45 7.66 12.87
N LEU A 96 -1.40 8.76 12.10
CA LEU A 96 -0.73 8.78 10.79
C LEU A 96 0.78 8.53 10.92
N GLU A 97 1.44 9.11 11.93
CA GLU A 97 2.86 8.86 12.24
C GLU A 97 3.10 7.37 12.50
N ARG A 98 2.32 6.77 13.40
CA ARG A 98 2.45 5.34 13.73
C ARG A 98 2.22 4.43 12.54
N ILE A 99 1.25 4.76 11.68
CA ILE A 99 1.03 4.04 10.43
C ILE A 99 2.22 4.21 9.49
N ALA A 100 2.68 5.43 9.25
CA ALA A 100 3.79 5.72 8.34
C ALA A 100 5.07 5.01 8.78
N GLU A 101 5.37 5.03 10.08
CA GLU A 101 6.50 4.29 10.66
C GLU A 101 6.35 2.78 10.47
N SER A 102 5.17 2.23 10.75
CA SER A 102 4.92 0.80 10.59
C SER A 102 5.04 0.32 9.14
N TYR A 103 4.57 1.13 8.18
CA TYR A 103 4.76 0.88 6.76
C TYR A 103 6.22 0.97 6.36
N SER A 104 6.92 2.01 6.80
CA SER A 104 8.34 2.18 6.53
C SER A 104 9.13 0.96 7.03
N ASN A 105 8.93 0.58 8.29
CA ASN A 105 9.56 -0.59 8.88
C ASN A 105 9.24 -1.89 8.12
N TYR A 106 7.98 -2.06 7.70
CA TYR A 106 7.59 -3.24 6.94
C TYR A 106 8.29 -3.30 5.59
N PHE A 107 8.22 -2.24 4.78
CA PHE A 107 8.75 -2.26 3.42
C PHE A 107 10.28 -2.19 3.36
N HIS A 108 10.93 -1.61 4.38
CA HIS A 108 12.38 -1.64 4.49
C HIS A 108 12.94 -3.00 4.95
N ASN A 109 12.17 -3.82 5.66
CA ASN A 109 12.62 -5.10 6.20
C ASN A 109 12.03 -6.33 5.49
N ASN A 110 10.98 -6.16 4.67
CA ASN A 110 10.34 -7.27 3.99
C ASN A 110 11.12 -7.68 2.73
N HIS A 111 11.28 -8.98 2.54
CA HIS A 111 12.01 -9.58 1.41
C HIS A 111 11.13 -10.54 0.58
N SER A 112 9.82 -10.57 0.81
CA SER A 112 8.92 -11.53 0.17
C SER A 112 8.54 -11.18 -1.27
N SER A 113 8.74 -9.93 -1.69
CA SER A 113 8.43 -9.43 -3.04
C SER A 113 9.42 -8.33 -3.42
N ASN A 114 9.57 -8.07 -4.71
CA ASN A 114 10.30 -6.89 -5.17
C ASN A 114 9.55 -5.63 -4.73
N VAL A 115 10.28 -4.64 -4.22
CA VAL A 115 9.71 -3.40 -3.70
C VAL A 115 10.39 -2.20 -4.33
N LEU A 116 9.58 -1.31 -4.93
CA LEU A 116 9.98 0.02 -5.31
C LEU A 116 9.47 1.02 -4.28
N ILE A 117 10.38 1.62 -3.52
CA ILE A 117 10.07 2.68 -2.55
C ILE A 117 10.19 4.01 -3.27
N VAL A 118 9.06 4.69 -3.42
CA VAL A 118 8.97 5.97 -4.14
C VAL A 118 8.78 7.09 -3.13
N ASN A 119 9.68 8.06 -3.12
CA ASN A 119 9.45 9.30 -2.40
C ASN A 119 8.34 10.10 -3.10
N ASN A 120 7.20 10.20 -2.45
CA ASN A 120 6.00 10.83 -2.98
C ASN A 120 5.74 12.22 -2.38
N GLN A 121 6.81 12.90 -1.93
CA GLN A 121 6.70 14.25 -1.38
C GLN A 121 6.34 15.25 -2.48
N ASP A 122 7.11 15.24 -3.56
CA ASP A 122 7.00 16.20 -4.66
C ASP A 122 6.38 15.58 -5.92
N LEU A 123 5.90 14.33 -5.83
CA LEU A 123 5.35 13.58 -6.96
C LEU A 123 3.82 13.67 -6.97
N ASP A 124 3.27 14.45 -7.88
CA ASP A 124 1.81 14.48 -8.12
C ASP A 124 1.45 13.67 -9.36
N ILE A 125 1.34 12.35 -9.19
CA ILE A 125 1.03 11.40 -10.26
C ILE A 125 -0.35 11.65 -10.89
N LEU A 126 -1.27 12.31 -10.16
CA LEU A 126 -2.63 12.53 -10.63
C LEU A 126 -2.74 13.76 -11.54
N GLU A 127 -1.98 14.80 -11.24
CA GLU A 127 -2.05 16.09 -11.95
C GLU A 127 -0.91 16.26 -12.97
N ASP A 128 0.24 15.60 -12.73
CA ASP A 128 1.42 15.71 -13.59
C ASP A 128 1.70 14.42 -14.37
N LYS A 129 1.47 14.49 -15.69
CA LYS A 129 1.75 13.37 -16.59
C LYS A 129 3.24 13.01 -16.66
N SER A 130 4.12 13.99 -16.54
CA SER A 130 5.57 13.73 -16.58
C SER A 130 6.01 12.92 -15.37
N ALA A 131 5.44 13.20 -14.20
CA ALA A 131 5.67 12.42 -12.98
C ALA A 131 5.22 10.95 -13.12
N LEU A 132 4.09 10.73 -13.79
CA LEU A 132 3.59 9.38 -14.08
C LEU A 132 4.50 8.65 -15.08
N GLU A 133 4.94 9.32 -16.15
CA GLU A 133 5.85 8.76 -17.15
C GLU A 133 7.19 8.36 -16.53
N MET A 134 7.77 9.22 -15.68
CA MET A 134 9.00 8.92 -14.93
C MET A 134 8.83 7.68 -14.03
N LEU A 135 7.69 7.56 -13.36
CA LEU A 135 7.40 6.39 -12.53
C LEU A 135 7.28 5.11 -13.37
N ILE A 136 6.57 5.16 -14.51
CA ILE A 136 6.43 4.02 -15.43
C ILE A 136 7.78 3.60 -15.97
N GLU A 137 8.61 4.56 -16.40
CA GLU A 137 9.96 4.28 -16.88
C GLU A 137 10.80 3.60 -15.79
N ARG A 138 10.73 4.10 -14.55
CA ARG A 138 11.43 3.50 -13.42
C ARG A 138 10.97 2.08 -13.12
N ILE A 139 9.66 1.81 -13.18
CA ILE A 139 9.09 0.46 -13.01
C ILE A 139 9.67 -0.51 -14.04
N ASN A 140 9.80 -0.09 -15.30
CA ASN A 140 10.34 -0.93 -16.37
C ASN A 140 11.85 -1.19 -16.24
N GLN A 141 12.57 -0.40 -15.45
CA GLN A 141 14.02 -0.51 -15.24
C GLN A 141 14.40 -1.25 -13.94
N ILE A 142 13.42 -1.74 -13.17
CA ILE A 142 13.70 -2.43 -11.90
C ILE A 142 14.50 -3.69 -12.18
N SER A 143 15.64 -3.80 -11.48
CA SER A 143 16.60 -4.92 -11.62
C SER A 143 16.93 -5.59 -10.30
N SER A 144 16.57 -5.00 -9.16
CA SER A 144 16.88 -5.52 -7.83
C SER A 144 15.64 -5.70 -6.96
N VAL A 145 15.78 -6.54 -5.92
CA VAL A 145 14.67 -6.87 -5.00
C VAL A 145 14.12 -5.65 -4.28
N ARG A 146 14.98 -4.63 -4.05
CA ARG A 146 14.56 -3.36 -3.43
C ARG A 146 15.25 -2.21 -4.10
N GLU A 147 14.44 -1.23 -4.49
CA GLU A 147 14.94 0.00 -5.11
C GLU A 147 14.25 1.22 -4.54
N TYR A 148 14.98 2.34 -4.58
CA TYR A 148 14.51 3.64 -4.12
C TYR A 148 14.41 4.57 -5.31
N PHE A 149 13.30 5.29 -5.38
CA PHE A 149 13.08 6.29 -6.40
C PHE A 149 12.74 7.64 -5.78
N ASN A 150 13.64 8.60 -5.96
CA ASN A 150 13.47 9.99 -5.53
C ASN A 150 13.38 10.87 -6.78
N PRO A 151 12.20 11.06 -7.36
CA PRO A 151 12.02 11.96 -8.48
C PRO A 151 12.32 13.38 -8.02
N LYS A 152 13.28 14.04 -8.66
CA LYS A 152 13.43 15.48 -8.57
C LYS A 152 12.69 16.05 -9.76
N LEU A 153 11.57 16.71 -9.52
CA LEU A 153 10.92 17.52 -10.52
C LEU A 153 11.85 18.70 -10.78
N ILE A 154 12.35 18.82 -12.00
CA ILE A 154 13.19 19.93 -12.48
C ILE A 154 12.29 21.12 -12.78
#